data_9205aef236d7d9679092d852b57f04d8
#
_entry.id   9205aef236d7d9679092d852b57f04d8
#
_cell.length_a   1.000
_cell.length_b   1.000
_cell.length_c   1.000
_cell.angle_alpha   90.00
_cell.angle_beta   90.00
_cell.angle_gamma   90.00
#
_symmetry.space_group_name_H-M   'P 1'
#
loop_
_entity.id
_entity.type
_entity.pdbx_description
1 polymer ?
#
loop_
_entity_poly.entity_id
_entity_poly.type
_entity_poly.pdbx_seq_one_letter_code
_entity_poly.pdbx_strand_id
1 'polypeptide(L)'
;MRGILLAGGTGSRLWPLTRSVSKQLLPVFDKPMIYYPLSTLLMAGVREILIITTPEDQDQFRRLLGDGAQLGLRLEYAAQERPEGIAHALVLGADFIGDEPVALILGDNIFHGTGLGTRLARYDDLKGGRVFAHQVANPSAYGVVEFDERGRVLSIEEKPVRPKSRYAVPGLYFYDNRVVEIAHGLRPSARGELEITDLNRVYLEAGELNVTRLDRGTAWLDTGTFTSMVQASEFVRVIEERQGFKVGCIEEAAWRAGLIDDDRLRELARPLLKSGYGHYLLGLLEDSPCLVAPPRSSGDTGSRGGELLGTGPGAFA
;
A
#
# COMPACT_ATOMS: atom_id res chain seq x y z
N MET A 1 4.37 -12.89 4.40
CA MET A 1 3.69 -11.63 4.87
C MET A 1 2.27 -11.62 4.36
N ARG A 2 1.31 -11.27 5.19
CA ARG A 2 -0.10 -11.11 4.85
C ARG A 2 -0.49 -9.65 4.70
N GLY A 3 -1.58 -9.37 3.99
CA GLY A 3 -2.06 -8.00 3.76
C GLY A 3 -3.41 -7.77 4.40
N ILE A 4 -3.62 -6.57 4.95
CA ILE A 4 -4.95 -6.07 5.31
C ILE A 4 -5.21 -4.81 4.50
N LEU A 5 -6.34 -4.78 3.78
CA LEU A 5 -6.82 -3.62 3.08
C LEU A 5 -8.09 -3.13 3.80
N LEU A 6 -7.99 -1.99 4.49
CA LEU A 6 -9.09 -1.45 5.28
C LEU A 6 -9.98 -0.53 4.44
N ALA A 7 -11.20 -0.98 4.18
CA ALA A 7 -12.23 -0.28 3.41
C ALA A 7 -13.55 -0.11 4.20
N GLY A 8 -13.48 -0.12 5.54
CA GLY A 8 -14.64 -0.12 6.45
C GLY A 8 -15.19 1.24 6.86
N GLY A 9 -14.73 2.35 6.28
CA GLY A 9 -15.19 3.68 6.66
C GLY A 9 -16.54 4.06 6.02
N THR A 10 -17.39 4.78 6.76
CA THR A 10 -18.72 5.25 6.29
C THR A 10 -18.66 6.29 5.16
N GLY A 11 -17.51 6.90 4.91
CA GLY A 11 -17.33 7.89 3.86
C GLY A 11 -18.20 9.17 4.02
N SER A 12 -18.67 9.47 5.23
CA SER A 12 -19.65 10.56 5.48
C SER A 12 -19.19 11.93 5.00
N ARG A 13 -17.90 12.19 4.91
CA ARG A 13 -17.34 13.42 4.34
C ARG A 13 -17.58 13.58 2.83
N LEU A 14 -17.97 12.50 2.16
CA LEU A 14 -18.30 12.46 0.73
C LEU A 14 -19.81 12.30 0.46
N TRP A 15 -20.67 12.48 1.46
CA TRP A 15 -22.10 12.51 1.24
C TRP A 15 -22.48 13.66 0.30
N PRO A 16 -23.43 13.44 -0.67
CA PRO A 16 -24.30 12.26 -0.80
C PRO A 16 -23.71 11.08 -1.61
N LEU A 17 -22.50 11.19 -2.22
CA LEU A 17 -21.95 10.15 -3.10
C LEU A 17 -21.87 8.78 -2.43
N THR A 18 -21.49 8.75 -1.17
CA THR A 18 -21.22 7.51 -0.40
C THR A 18 -22.42 7.04 0.43
N ARG A 19 -23.64 7.51 0.13
CA ARG A 19 -24.85 7.01 0.80
C ARG A 19 -25.31 5.64 0.35
N SER A 20 -24.95 5.24 -0.86
CA SER A 20 -25.38 3.98 -1.48
C SER A 20 -24.23 3.14 -2.05
N VAL A 21 -23.00 3.60 -1.89
CA VAL A 21 -21.81 2.90 -2.38
C VAL A 21 -20.63 3.23 -1.47
N SER A 22 -19.80 2.22 -1.20
CA SER A 22 -18.55 2.42 -0.47
C SER A 22 -17.66 3.44 -1.17
N LYS A 23 -17.00 4.31 -0.38
CA LYS A 23 -16.03 5.28 -0.88
C LYS A 23 -14.98 4.63 -1.78
N GLN A 24 -14.48 3.48 -1.39
CA GLN A 24 -13.40 2.78 -2.08
C GLN A 24 -13.83 2.16 -3.42
N LEU A 25 -15.14 2.14 -3.70
CA LEU A 25 -15.70 1.74 -4.99
C LEU A 25 -15.96 2.93 -5.93
N LEU A 26 -15.86 4.17 -5.42
CA LEU A 26 -15.94 5.36 -6.28
C LEU A 26 -14.78 5.37 -7.28
N PRO A 27 -15.02 5.88 -8.50
CA PRO A 27 -13.96 5.96 -9.49
C PRO A 27 -12.93 7.03 -9.13
N VAL A 28 -11.67 6.69 -9.29
CA VAL A 28 -10.56 7.64 -9.38
C VAL A 28 -10.03 7.53 -10.79
N PHE A 29 -10.33 8.50 -11.63
CA PHE A 29 -10.14 8.53 -13.07
C PHE A 29 -10.85 7.35 -13.78
N ASP A 30 -10.16 6.27 -14.14
CA ASP A 30 -10.67 5.20 -15.01
C ASP A 30 -10.94 3.86 -14.30
N LYS A 31 -10.73 3.79 -12.98
CA LYS A 31 -10.91 2.56 -12.20
C LYS A 31 -11.38 2.81 -10.76
N PRO A 32 -11.95 1.81 -10.08
CA PRO A 32 -12.34 1.94 -8.67
C PRO A 32 -11.14 2.27 -7.77
N MET A 33 -11.36 3.13 -6.79
CA MET A 33 -10.33 3.59 -5.85
C MET A 33 -9.55 2.44 -5.20
N ILE A 34 -10.20 1.33 -4.85
CA ILE A 34 -9.57 0.19 -4.19
C ILE A 34 -8.45 -0.47 -5.03
N TYR A 35 -8.43 -0.28 -6.35
CA TYR A 35 -7.39 -0.82 -7.22
C TYR A 35 -6.01 -0.27 -6.87
N TYR A 36 -5.93 0.98 -6.46
CA TYR A 36 -4.67 1.63 -6.13
C TYR A 36 -3.99 1.04 -4.89
N PRO A 37 -4.65 0.96 -3.72
CA PRO A 37 -4.05 0.32 -2.55
C PRO A 37 -3.84 -1.19 -2.77
N LEU A 38 -4.72 -1.88 -3.52
CA LEU A 38 -4.52 -3.29 -3.85
C LEU A 38 -3.25 -3.48 -4.70
N SER A 39 -3.03 -2.65 -5.72
CA SER A 39 -1.79 -2.68 -6.52
C SER A 39 -0.55 -2.39 -5.67
N THR A 40 -0.67 -1.53 -4.66
CA THR A 40 0.43 -1.23 -3.73
C THR A 40 0.82 -2.46 -2.90
N LEU A 41 -0.16 -3.22 -2.40
CA LEU A 41 0.11 -4.50 -1.72
C LEU A 41 0.74 -5.54 -2.66
N LEU A 42 0.26 -5.65 -3.90
CA LEU A 42 0.86 -6.51 -4.92
C LEU A 42 2.33 -6.15 -5.18
N MET A 43 2.64 -4.87 -5.33
CA MET A 43 4.02 -4.38 -5.48
C MET A 43 4.89 -4.66 -4.26
N ALA A 44 4.30 -4.75 -3.07
CA ALA A 44 5.00 -5.16 -1.84
C ALA A 44 5.19 -6.69 -1.73
N GLY A 45 4.74 -7.48 -2.73
CA GLY A 45 4.86 -8.93 -2.75
C GLY A 45 3.78 -9.67 -1.96
N VAL A 46 2.75 -8.97 -1.48
CA VAL A 46 1.65 -9.55 -0.71
C VAL A 46 0.68 -10.31 -1.64
N ARG A 47 0.36 -11.56 -1.28
CA ARG A 47 -0.49 -12.45 -2.09
C ARG A 47 -1.77 -12.89 -1.39
N GLU A 48 -1.76 -12.92 -0.06
CA GLU A 48 -2.92 -13.22 0.77
C GLU A 48 -3.39 -11.92 1.42
N ILE A 49 -4.62 -11.48 1.13
CA ILE A 49 -5.11 -10.17 1.54
C ILE A 49 -6.50 -10.31 2.14
N LEU A 50 -6.67 -9.80 3.37
CA LEU A 50 -7.95 -9.61 4.01
C LEU A 50 -8.49 -8.22 3.70
N ILE A 51 -9.63 -8.16 3.03
CA ILE A 51 -10.35 -6.91 2.74
C ILE A 51 -11.39 -6.71 3.83
N ILE A 52 -11.21 -5.66 4.64
CA ILE A 52 -12.15 -5.31 5.72
C ILE A 52 -13.06 -4.20 5.23
N THR A 53 -14.36 -4.47 5.21
CA THR A 53 -15.40 -3.56 4.72
C THR A 53 -16.46 -3.31 5.79
N THR A 54 -17.46 -2.45 5.50
CA THR A 54 -18.71 -2.47 6.25
C THR A 54 -19.51 -3.72 5.85
N PRO A 55 -20.43 -4.24 6.71
CA PRO A 55 -21.29 -5.37 6.35
C PRO A 55 -22.10 -5.12 5.08
N GLU A 56 -22.62 -3.91 4.91
CA GLU A 56 -23.50 -3.52 3.80
C GLU A 56 -22.79 -3.49 2.44
N ASP A 57 -21.50 -3.16 2.45
CA ASP A 57 -20.72 -2.98 1.21
C ASP A 57 -20.00 -4.25 0.76
N GLN A 58 -19.84 -5.26 1.63
CA GLN A 58 -18.98 -6.42 1.38
C GLN A 58 -19.31 -7.15 0.07
N ASP A 59 -20.59 -7.32 -0.24
CA ASP A 59 -21.03 -8.01 -1.48
C ASP A 59 -20.62 -7.26 -2.75
N GLN A 60 -20.49 -5.92 -2.68
CA GLN A 60 -20.03 -5.12 -3.81
C GLN A 60 -18.54 -5.36 -4.08
N PHE A 61 -17.75 -5.45 -3.02
CA PHE A 61 -16.32 -5.79 -3.14
C PHE A 61 -16.10 -7.21 -3.64
N ARG A 62 -16.89 -8.18 -3.14
CA ARG A 62 -16.84 -9.57 -3.63
C ARG A 62 -17.21 -9.68 -5.11
N ARG A 63 -18.19 -8.91 -5.58
CA ARG A 63 -18.54 -8.86 -7.00
C ARG A 63 -17.47 -8.25 -7.88
N LEU A 64 -16.75 -7.24 -7.36
CA LEU A 64 -15.69 -6.55 -8.09
C LEU A 64 -14.40 -7.38 -8.17
N LEU A 65 -13.96 -7.94 -7.04
CA LEU A 65 -12.62 -8.52 -6.87
C LEU A 65 -12.62 -10.05 -6.79
N GLY A 66 -13.80 -10.68 -6.57
CA GLY A 66 -13.91 -12.14 -6.41
C GLY A 66 -13.11 -12.65 -5.20
N ASP A 67 -12.54 -13.82 -5.35
CA ASP A 67 -11.61 -14.44 -4.40
C ASP A 67 -10.13 -14.15 -4.71
N GLY A 68 -9.88 -13.39 -5.77
CA GLY A 68 -8.54 -13.02 -6.21
C GLY A 68 -7.83 -14.05 -7.10
N ALA A 69 -8.38 -15.26 -7.28
CA ALA A 69 -7.74 -16.31 -8.05
C ALA A 69 -7.43 -15.90 -9.50
N GLN A 70 -8.26 -15.04 -10.09
CA GLN A 70 -8.03 -14.49 -11.42
C GLN A 70 -6.74 -13.67 -11.54
N LEU A 71 -6.22 -13.16 -10.42
CA LEU A 71 -4.98 -12.37 -10.31
C LEU A 71 -3.84 -13.17 -9.65
N GLY A 72 -4.05 -14.46 -9.37
CA GLY A 72 -3.10 -15.28 -8.62
C GLY A 72 -2.99 -14.88 -7.14
N LEU A 73 -4.03 -14.26 -6.58
CA LEU A 73 -4.15 -13.85 -5.20
C LEU A 73 -5.13 -14.75 -4.43
N ARG A 74 -5.08 -14.64 -3.10
CA ARG A 74 -6.11 -15.11 -2.19
C ARG A 74 -6.70 -13.93 -1.46
N LEU A 75 -7.96 -13.59 -1.78
CA LEU A 75 -8.70 -12.52 -1.13
C LEU A 75 -9.72 -13.12 -0.16
N GLU A 76 -9.63 -12.70 1.10
CA GLU A 76 -10.62 -12.96 2.12
C GLU A 76 -11.32 -11.66 2.51
N TYR A 77 -12.49 -11.78 3.15
CA TYR A 77 -13.33 -10.64 3.48
C TYR A 77 -13.83 -10.74 4.91
N ALA A 78 -13.66 -9.65 5.66
CA ALA A 78 -14.23 -9.48 6.99
C ALA A 78 -15.07 -8.21 7.05
N ALA A 79 -16.01 -8.17 7.97
CA ALA A 79 -16.84 -7.00 8.21
C ALA A 79 -16.40 -6.28 9.49
N GLN A 80 -16.25 -4.96 9.41
CA GLN A 80 -16.11 -4.07 10.55
C GLN A 80 -17.48 -3.41 10.79
N GLU A 81 -18.20 -3.84 11.79
CA GLU A 81 -19.58 -3.37 12.05
C GLU A 81 -19.64 -1.92 12.48
N ARG A 82 -18.59 -1.42 13.12
CA ARG A 82 -18.51 -0.04 13.62
C ARG A 82 -17.13 0.56 13.30
N PRO A 83 -17.02 1.88 13.10
CA PRO A 83 -15.75 2.55 12.85
C PRO A 83 -14.92 2.67 14.15
N GLU A 84 -14.37 1.56 14.63
CA GLU A 84 -13.62 1.47 15.90
C GLU A 84 -12.13 1.81 15.74
N GLY A 85 -11.74 2.40 14.64
CA GLY A 85 -10.39 2.86 14.36
C GLY A 85 -9.57 1.94 13.45
N ILE A 86 -8.41 2.44 13.02
CA ILE A 86 -7.55 1.72 12.07
C ILE A 86 -6.91 0.49 12.74
N ALA A 87 -6.45 0.62 13.99
CA ALA A 87 -5.81 -0.50 14.68
C ALA A 87 -6.78 -1.66 14.98
N HIS A 88 -8.10 -1.41 15.00
CA HIS A 88 -9.10 -2.46 15.13
C HIS A 88 -9.08 -3.45 13.95
N ALA A 89 -8.61 -3.03 12.76
CA ALA A 89 -8.42 -3.93 11.64
C ALA A 89 -7.45 -5.08 11.94
N LEU A 90 -6.45 -4.85 12.79
CA LEU A 90 -5.48 -5.87 13.21
C LEU A 90 -6.09 -6.85 14.23
N VAL A 91 -7.02 -6.38 15.05
CA VAL A 91 -7.80 -7.22 15.96
C VAL A 91 -8.74 -8.13 15.18
N LEU A 92 -9.50 -7.57 14.21
CA LEU A 92 -10.38 -8.32 13.33
C LEU A 92 -9.63 -9.33 12.46
N GLY A 93 -8.43 -8.98 12.04
CA GLY A 93 -7.58 -9.81 11.20
C GLY A 93 -6.68 -10.78 11.96
N ALA A 94 -6.81 -10.92 13.28
CA ALA A 94 -5.88 -11.70 14.12
C ALA A 94 -5.69 -13.14 13.63
N ASP A 95 -6.79 -13.86 13.40
CA ASP A 95 -6.75 -15.24 12.91
C ASP A 95 -6.17 -15.34 11.49
N PHE A 96 -6.46 -14.35 10.65
CA PHE A 96 -5.91 -14.27 9.30
C PHE A 96 -4.41 -13.96 9.32
N ILE A 97 -3.93 -13.08 10.18
CA ILE A 97 -2.51 -12.73 10.32
C ILE A 97 -1.72 -13.95 10.82
N GLY A 98 -2.22 -14.63 11.86
CA GLY A 98 -1.53 -15.75 12.51
C GLY A 98 -0.12 -15.33 12.96
N ASP A 99 0.87 -16.14 12.60
CA ASP A 99 2.28 -15.90 12.98
C ASP A 99 3.07 -15.08 11.95
N GLU A 100 2.41 -14.58 10.90
CA GLU A 100 3.04 -13.87 9.79
C GLU A 100 3.17 -12.35 10.07
N PRO A 101 4.21 -11.70 9.50
CA PRO A 101 4.22 -10.24 9.38
C PRO A 101 3.02 -9.75 8.56
N VAL A 102 2.58 -8.52 8.80
CA VAL A 102 1.42 -7.94 8.12
C VAL A 102 1.71 -6.57 7.53
N ALA A 103 1.22 -6.36 6.30
CA ALA A 103 1.10 -5.05 5.66
C ALA A 103 -0.35 -4.57 5.81
N LEU A 104 -0.57 -3.41 6.40
CA LEU A 104 -1.88 -2.75 6.50
C LEU A 104 -1.90 -1.53 5.60
N ILE A 105 -2.89 -1.44 4.71
CA ILE A 105 -3.09 -0.27 3.85
C ILE A 105 -4.53 0.25 3.97
N LEU A 106 -4.67 1.58 3.96
CA LEU A 106 -5.99 2.21 3.90
C LEU A 106 -6.51 2.23 2.47
N GLY A 107 -7.76 1.83 2.28
CA GLY A 107 -8.40 1.65 0.98
C GLY A 107 -8.65 2.95 0.19
N ASP A 108 -8.34 4.10 0.77
CA ASP A 108 -8.47 5.43 0.18
C ASP A 108 -7.12 6.14 -0.03
N ASN A 109 -6.01 5.43 0.14
CA ASN A 109 -4.67 5.95 -0.04
C ASN A 109 -4.08 5.48 -1.38
N ILE A 110 -3.62 6.43 -2.17
CA ILE A 110 -2.99 6.22 -3.46
C ILE A 110 -1.52 6.58 -3.35
N PHE A 111 -0.65 5.66 -3.76
CA PHE A 111 0.79 5.86 -3.82
C PHE A 111 1.28 5.74 -5.25
N HIS A 112 2.13 6.68 -5.67
CA HIS A 112 2.80 6.63 -6.96
C HIS A 112 4.20 7.22 -6.86
N GLY A 113 5.17 6.55 -7.46
CA GLY A 113 6.55 7.05 -7.50
C GLY A 113 7.53 6.01 -8.01
N THR A 114 8.63 6.49 -8.59
CA THR A 114 9.68 5.65 -9.16
C THR A 114 10.31 4.77 -8.08
N GLY A 115 10.43 3.47 -8.34
CA GLY A 115 11.06 2.51 -7.44
C GLY A 115 10.28 2.21 -6.15
N LEU A 116 9.03 2.65 -6.03
CA LEU A 116 8.21 2.38 -4.86
C LEU A 116 8.05 0.87 -4.64
N GLY A 117 7.67 0.11 -5.67
CA GLY A 117 7.50 -1.34 -5.58
C GLY A 117 8.77 -2.07 -5.12
N THR A 118 9.93 -1.74 -5.70
CA THR A 118 11.22 -2.33 -5.29
C THR A 118 11.56 -2.02 -3.83
N ARG A 119 11.12 -0.88 -3.33
CA ARG A 119 11.31 -0.49 -1.93
C ARG A 119 10.40 -1.26 -1.00
N LEU A 120 9.12 -1.41 -1.36
CA LEU A 120 8.12 -2.11 -0.57
C LEU A 120 8.40 -3.62 -0.48
N ALA A 121 8.93 -4.24 -1.54
CA ALA A 121 9.25 -5.67 -1.58
C ALA A 121 10.44 -6.08 -0.67
N ARG A 122 11.09 -5.14 0.03
CA ARG A 122 12.25 -5.41 0.91
C ARG A 122 11.88 -5.72 2.36
N TYR A 123 10.60 -5.81 2.69
CA TYR A 123 10.15 -5.91 4.09
C TYR A 123 9.71 -7.31 4.51
N ASP A 124 10.25 -8.36 3.85
CA ASP A 124 9.89 -9.75 4.16
C ASP A 124 10.39 -10.23 5.53
N ASP A 125 11.53 -9.72 6.01
CA ASP A 125 12.10 -10.05 7.35
C ASP A 125 11.96 -8.84 8.29
N LEU A 126 10.72 -8.48 8.59
CA LEU A 126 10.38 -7.31 9.39
C LEU A 126 10.44 -7.63 10.89
N LYS A 127 11.24 -6.85 11.62
CA LYS A 127 11.21 -6.79 13.09
C LYS A 127 10.71 -5.44 13.54
N GLY A 128 9.70 -5.43 14.40
CA GLY A 128 9.04 -4.21 14.87
C GLY A 128 8.04 -3.64 13.87
N GLY A 129 7.82 -2.33 13.97
CA GLY A 129 6.94 -1.58 13.10
C GLY A 129 7.73 -0.77 12.06
N ARG A 130 7.17 -0.66 10.86
CA ARG A 130 7.66 0.25 9.83
C ARG A 130 6.54 1.07 9.26
N VAL A 131 6.71 2.38 9.31
CA VAL A 131 5.80 3.37 8.75
C VAL A 131 6.56 4.29 7.79
N PHE A 132 5.81 5.07 7.03
CA PHE A 132 6.38 6.04 6.11
C PHE A 132 6.14 7.45 6.60
N ALA A 133 6.98 8.39 6.19
CA ALA A 133 6.82 9.80 6.44
C ALA A 133 6.86 10.56 5.10
N HIS A 134 5.79 11.31 4.82
CA HIS A 134 5.65 12.11 3.62
C HIS A 134 5.51 13.59 3.99
N GLN A 135 6.28 14.46 3.33
CA GLN A 135 6.21 15.90 3.59
C GLN A 135 4.94 16.48 2.96
N VAL A 136 4.11 17.13 3.77
CA VAL A 136 2.83 17.72 3.35
C VAL A 136 2.75 19.21 3.68
N ALA A 137 1.85 19.92 2.99
CA ALA A 137 1.58 21.33 3.25
C ALA A 137 0.84 21.55 4.57
N ASN A 138 -0.16 20.70 4.86
CA ASN A 138 -0.97 20.76 6.08
C ASN A 138 -0.91 19.45 6.85
N PRO A 139 0.01 19.29 7.82
CA PRO A 139 0.18 18.06 8.57
C PRO A 139 -0.89 17.81 9.65
N SER A 140 -1.63 18.82 10.11
CA SER A 140 -2.61 18.70 11.22
C SER A 140 -3.76 17.72 10.94
N ALA A 141 -3.95 17.30 9.68
CA ALA A 141 -4.99 16.35 9.31
C ALA A 141 -4.61 14.87 9.52
N TYR A 142 -3.35 14.60 9.85
CA TYR A 142 -2.71 13.27 9.83
C TYR A 142 -1.95 12.97 11.13
N GLY A 143 -1.54 11.73 11.29
CA GLY A 143 -0.46 11.40 12.22
C GLY A 143 0.82 12.11 11.79
N VAL A 144 1.56 12.73 12.71
CA VAL A 144 2.76 13.53 12.44
C VAL A 144 3.96 12.95 13.16
N VAL A 145 5.07 12.74 12.43
CA VAL A 145 6.34 12.26 12.98
C VAL A 145 7.29 13.42 13.16
N GLU A 146 7.94 13.49 14.33
CA GLU A 146 9.04 14.40 14.62
C GLU A 146 10.39 13.66 14.51
N PHE A 147 11.39 14.32 13.94
CA PHE A 147 12.74 13.79 13.82
C PHE A 147 13.76 14.71 14.50
N ASP A 148 14.81 14.12 15.07
CA ASP A 148 15.99 14.89 15.47
C ASP A 148 16.88 15.25 14.25
N GLU A 149 17.95 16.01 14.52
CA GLU A 149 18.93 16.42 13.50
C GLU A 149 19.65 15.24 12.82
N ARG A 150 19.69 14.08 13.48
CA ARG A 150 20.28 12.84 12.96
C ARG A 150 19.28 11.96 12.23
N GLY A 151 18.00 12.41 12.13
CA GLY A 151 16.93 11.68 11.45
C GLY A 151 16.29 10.57 12.27
N ARG A 152 16.54 10.50 13.59
CA ARG A 152 15.87 9.55 14.50
C ARG A 152 14.50 10.09 14.86
N VAL A 153 13.53 9.20 14.99
CA VAL A 153 12.16 9.53 15.39
C VAL A 153 12.16 9.91 16.88
N LEU A 154 11.61 11.08 17.18
CA LEU A 154 11.43 11.58 18.56
C LEU A 154 10.02 11.37 19.07
N SER A 155 9.02 11.64 18.22
CA SER A 155 7.63 11.52 18.60
C SER A 155 6.74 11.21 17.40
N ILE A 156 5.55 10.65 17.68
CA ILE A 156 4.46 10.49 16.73
C ILE A 156 3.16 10.94 17.40
N GLU A 157 2.41 11.83 16.76
CA GLU A 157 1.20 12.44 17.33
C GLU A 157 0.05 12.38 16.33
N GLU A 158 -1.15 11.94 16.78
CA GLU A 158 -2.35 11.90 15.94
C GLU A 158 -2.98 13.29 15.84
N LYS A 159 -3.11 13.79 14.62
CA LYS A 159 -3.79 15.06 14.28
C LYS A 159 -3.49 16.20 15.25
N PRO A 160 -2.20 16.54 15.47
CA PRO A 160 -1.83 17.56 16.44
C PRO A 160 -2.34 18.93 16.03
N VAL A 161 -2.84 19.70 17.00
CA VAL A 161 -3.25 21.11 16.78
C VAL A 161 -2.06 21.98 16.39
N ARG A 162 -0.88 21.64 16.92
CA ARG A 162 0.40 22.31 16.63
C ARG A 162 1.43 21.26 16.20
N PRO A 163 1.49 20.95 14.91
CA PRO A 163 2.41 19.92 14.40
C PRO A 163 3.89 20.31 14.64
N LYS A 164 4.68 19.39 15.16
CA LYS A 164 6.11 19.57 15.39
C LYS A 164 6.95 19.44 14.13
N SER A 165 6.38 18.87 13.08
CA SER A 165 7.03 18.73 11.77
C SER A 165 6.01 18.82 10.64
N ARG A 166 6.50 18.77 9.39
CA ARG A 166 5.66 18.66 8.18
C ARG A 166 5.57 17.23 7.64
N TYR A 167 6.04 16.24 8.40
CA TYR A 167 6.04 14.84 7.98
C TYR A 167 4.82 14.11 8.49
N ALA A 168 3.85 13.91 7.60
CA ALA A 168 2.66 13.10 7.85
C ALA A 168 2.95 11.62 7.66
N VAL A 169 2.23 10.77 8.38
CA VAL A 169 2.27 9.31 8.25
C VAL A 169 1.16 8.87 7.29
N PRO A 170 1.50 8.39 6.08
CA PRO A 170 0.53 7.82 5.15
C PRO A 170 -0.09 6.53 5.67
N GLY A 171 -1.25 6.18 5.14
CA GLY A 171 -1.98 4.97 5.48
C GLY A 171 -1.40 3.68 4.90
N LEU A 172 -0.11 3.45 5.10
CA LEU A 172 0.61 2.22 4.73
C LEU A 172 1.58 1.86 5.85
N TYR A 173 1.40 0.68 6.40
CA TYR A 173 2.09 0.22 7.60
C TYR A 173 2.55 -1.21 7.41
N PHE A 174 3.70 -1.55 7.97
CA PHE A 174 4.23 -2.92 8.02
C PHE A 174 4.60 -3.25 9.47
N TYR A 175 4.17 -4.40 9.94
CA TYR A 175 4.41 -4.83 11.32
C TYR A 175 4.80 -6.29 11.39
N ASP A 176 5.62 -6.64 12.38
CA ASP A 176 5.77 -8.03 12.80
C ASP A 176 4.47 -8.55 13.44
N ASN A 177 4.37 -9.84 13.69
CA ASN A 177 3.13 -10.46 14.20
C ASN A 177 2.74 -10.04 15.63
N ARG A 178 3.66 -9.48 16.42
CA ARG A 178 3.37 -8.93 17.75
C ARG A 178 2.35 -7.79 17.70
N VAL A 179 2.14 -7.22 16.53
CA VAL A 179 1.15 -6.16 16.32
C VAL A 179 -0.26 -6.57 16.76
N VAL A 180 -0.60 -7.84 16.65
CA VAL A 180 -1.91 -8.37 17.07
C VAL A 180 -2.08 -8.23 18.58
N GLU A 181 -1.08 -8.65 19.37
CA GLU A 181 -1.09 -8.51 20.83
C GLU A 181 -1.11 -7.03 21.25
N ILE A 182 -0.30 -6.20 20.60
CA ILE A 182 -0.27 -4.76 20.86
C ILE A 182 -1.64 -4.14 20.57
N ALA A 183 -2.28 -4.49 19.45
CA ALA A 183 -3.60 -3.96 19.08
C ALA A 183 -4.68 -4.36 20.09
N HIS A 184 -4.67 -5.59 20.60
CA HIS A 184 -5.57 -6.03 21.65
C HIS A 184 -5.35 -5.29 23.00
N GLY A 185 -4.13 -4.83 23.26
CA GLY A 185 -3.78 -4.07 24.47
C GLY A 185 -4.15 -2.58 24.42
N LEU A 186 -4.52 -2.06 23.25
CA LEU A 186 -4.86 -0.65 23.12
C LEU A 186 -6.16 -0.28 23.81
N ARG A 187 -6.26 0.97 24.23
CA ARG A 187 -7.50 1.57 24.74
C ARG A 187 -8.06 2.57 23.72
N PRO A 188 -9.39 2.62 23.55
CA PRO A 188 -9.99 3.61 22.69
C PRO A 188 -9.62 5.03 23.10
N SER A 189 -9.33 5.88 22.12
CA SER A 189 -9.08 7.31 22.30
C SER A 189 -10.35 8.05 22.75
N ALA A 190 -10.23 9.35 23.01
CA ALA A 190 -11.39 10.22 23.28
C ALA A 190 -12.44 10.23 22.13
N ARG A 191 -12.05 9.76 20.93
CA ARG A 191 -12.94 9.58 19.77
C ARG A 191 -13.65 8.22 19.75
N GLY A 192 -13.32 7.32 20.69
CA GLY A 192 -13.82 5.95 20.73
C GLY A 192 -13.11 5.01 19.74
N GLU A 193 -11.97 5.42 19.18
CA GLU A 193 -11.23 4.67 18.16
C GLU A 193 -9.94 4.07 18.71
N LEU A 194 -9.58 2.86 18.29
CA LEU A 194 -8.25 2.29 18.47
C LEU A 194 -7.32 2.93 17.43
N GLU A 195 -6.51 3.89 17.91
CA GLU A 195 -5.68 4.71 17.05
C GLU A 195 -4.43 3.96 16.58
N ILE A 196 -4.18 3.99 15.29
CA ILE A 196 -2.95 3.42 14.74
C ILE A 196 -1.70 4.18 15.22
N THR A 197 -1.85 5.44 15.56
CA THR A 197 -0.78 6.26 16.13
C THR A 197 -0.38 5.79 17.51
N ASP A 198 -1.33 5.33 18.33
CA ASP A 198 -1.02 4.77 19.66
C ASP A 198 -0.30 3.42 19.54
N LEU A 199 -0.69 2.60 18.57
CA LEU A 199 0.03 1.37 18.22
C LEU A 199 1.48 1.67 17.82
N ASN A 200 1.67 2.63 16.92
CA ASN A 200 3.01 3.06 16.49
C ASN A 200 3.84 3.61 17.64
N ARG A 201 3.20 4.26 18.64
CA ARG A 201 3.88 4.77 19.84
C ARG A 201 4.44 3.62 20.69
N VAL A 202 3.72 2.50 20.84
CA VAL A 202 4.23 1.32 21.54
C VAL A 202 5.54 0.83 20.89
N TYR A 203 5.59 0.70 19.57
CA TYR A 203 6.83 0.35 18.87
C TYR A 203 7.91 1.42 19.01
N LEU A 204 7.56 2.70 19.01
CA LEU A 204 8.52 3.79 19.20
C LEU A 204 9.16 3.74 20.58
N GLU A 205 8.38 3.55 21.63
CA GLU A 205 8.83 3.45 23.03
C GLU A 205 9.72 2.23 23.25
N ALA A 206 9.44 1.13 22.53
CA ALA A 206 10.31 -0.05 22.51
C ALA A 206 11.61 0.14 21.69
N GLY A 207 11.76 1.26 20.98
CA GLY A 207 12.89 1.48 20.06
C GLY A 207 12.82 0.66 18.77
N GLU A 208 11.65 0.14 18.42
CA GLU A 208 11.43 -0.78 17.31
C GLU A 208 10.57 -0.19 16.18
N LEU A 209 10.26 1.11 16.22
CA LEU A 209 9.58 1.81 15.11
C LEU A 209 10.60 2.33 14.10
N ASN A 210 10.55 1.82 12.89
CA ASN A 210 11.32 2.31 11.76
C ASN A 210 10.46 3.26 10.91
N VAL A 211 10.96 4.46 10.62
CA VAL A 211 10.27 5.42 9.77
C VAL A 211 11.07 5.68 8.51
N THR A 212 10.49 5.37 7.35
CA THR A 212 11.08 5.60 6.03
C THR A 212 10.52 6.88 5.43
N ARG A 213 11.38 7.86 5.17
CA ARG A 213 10.97 9.08 4.43
C ARG A 213 10.75 8.72 2.97
N LEU A 214 9.58 9.10 2.45
CA LEU A 214 9.30 8.98 1.03
C LEU A 214 10.05 10.07 0.26
N ASP A 215 10.57 9.71 -0.92
CA ASP A 215 11.35 10.64 -1.74
C ASP A 215 10.47 11.74 -2.32
N ARG A 216 11.09 12.87 -2.73
CA ARG A 216 10.40 14.04 -3.27
C ARG A 216 9.59 13.74 -4.54
N GLY A 217 9.86 12.71 -5.28
CA GLY A 217 9.10 12.31 -6.46
C GLY A 217 7.94 11.37 -6.17
N THR A 218 7.78 10.94 -4.91
CA THR A 218 6.65 10.09 -4.52
C THR A 218 5.40 10.95 -4.30
N ALA A 219 4.31 10.61 -4.94
CA ALA A 219 2.99 11.14 -4.64
C ALA A 219 2.28 10.22 -3.64
N TRP A 220 1.71 10.82 -2.62
CA TRP A 220 0.73 10.21 -1.73
C TRP A 220 -0.52 11.08 -1.76
N LEU A 221 -1.64 10.46 -2.11
CA LEU A 221 -2.93 11.12 -2.27
C LEU A 221 -3.93 10.46 -1.34
N ASP A 222 -4.47 11.24 -0.43
CA ASP A 222 -5.60 10.88 0.44
C ASP A 222 -6.89 11.38 -0.22
N THR A 223 -7.79 10.47 -0.54
CA THR A 223 -9.05 10.80 -1.23
C THR A 223 -10.20 11.08 -0.25
N GLY A 224 -9.92 11.64 0.93
CA GLY A 224 -10.84 11.83 2.05
C GLY A 224 -11.91 12.89 1.86
N THR A 225 -11.79 13.78 0.87
CA THR A 225 -12.70 14.89 0.59
C THR A 225 -13.02 14.98 -0.89
N PHE A 226 -14.08 15.73 -1.27
CA PHE A 226 -14.41 15.97 -2.69
C PHE A 226 -13.22 16.56 -3.46
N THR A 227 -12.57 17.57 -2.87
CA THR A 227 -11.42 18.21 -3.50
C THR A 227 -10.24 17.26 -3.69
N SER A 228 -9.88 16.50 -2.65
CA SER A 228 -8.75 15.56 -2.75
C SER A 228 -9.05 14.39 -3.70
N MET A 229 -10.30 13.96 -3.82
CA MET A 229 -10.71 12.94 -4.78
C MET A 229 -10.60 13.44 -6.23
N VAL A 230 -11.01 14.68 -6.51
CA VAL A 230 -10.83 15.31 -7.82
C VAL A 230 -9.34 15.48 -8.14
N GLN A 231 -8.54 15.95 -7.19
CA GLN A 231 -7.09 16.11 -7.36
C GLN A 231 -6.41 14.76 -7.64
N ALA A 232 -6.83 13.70 -6.94
CA ALA A 232 -6.29 12.34 -7.20
C ALA A 232 -6.64 11.86 -8.60
N SER A 233 -7.89 12.03 -9.04
CA SER A 233 -8.33 11.67 -10.40
C SER A 233 -7.56 12.44 -11.47
N GLU A 234 -7.35 13.73 -11.27
CA GLU A 234 -6.62 14.58 -12.21
C GLU A 234 -5.12 14.22 -12.25
N PHE A 235 -4.51 13.94 -11.09
CA PHE A 235 -3.13 13.48 -11.03
C PHE A 235 -2.94 12.18 -11.81
N VAL A 236 -3.80 11.17 -11.56
CA VAL A 236 -3.74 9.88 -12.24
C VAL A 236 -3.93 10.07 -13.74
N ARG A 237 -4.95 10.85 -14.17
CA ARG A 237 -5.23 11.14 -15.57
C ARG A 237 -4.00 11.73 -16.29
N VAL A 238 -3.38 12.76 -15.69
CA VAL A 238 -2.23 13.43 -16.30
C VAL A 238 -1.04 12.47 -16.45
N ILE A 239 -0.76 11.66 -15.44
CA ILE A 239 0.33 10.68 -15.52
C ILE A 239 0.05 9.64 -16.60
N GLU A 240 -1.15 9.04 -16.61
CA GLU A 240 -1.51 8.00 -17.58
C GLU A 240 -1.51 8.53 -19.02
N GLU A 241 -2.10 9.71 -19.27
CA GLU A 241 -2.14 10.32 -20.59
C GLU A 241 -0.76 10.76 -21.11
N ARG A 242 0.15 11.17 -20.23
CA ARG A 242 1.48 11.65 -20.62
C ARG A 242 2.51 10.54 -20.78
N GLN A 243 2.41 9.50 -19.96
CA GLN A 243 3.44 8.44 -19.91
C GLN A 243 2.99 7.14 -20.57
N GLY A 244 1.70 7.00 -20.89
CA GLY A 244 1.17 5.83 -21.60
C GLY A 244 1.09 4.56 -20.75
N PHE A 245 1.27 4.65 -19.42
CA PHE A 245 1.07 3.52 -18.51
C PHE A 245 0.01 3.83 -17.47
N LYS A 246 -0.57 2.79 -16.87
CA LYS A 246 -1.62 2.95 -15.85
C LYS A 246 -1.06 2.99 -14.43
N VAL A 247 -1.63 3.86 -13.61
CA VAL A 247 -1.39 3.90 -12.17
C VAL A 247 -2.41 2.99 -11.48
N GLY A 248 -1.94 2.07 -10.65
CA GLY A 248 -2.84 1.20 -9.87
C GLY A 248 -3.57 0.13 -10.71
N CYS A 249 -2.96 -0.32 -11.81
CA CYS A 249 -3.46 -1.44 -12.61
C CYS A 249 -3.12 -2.76 -11.91
N ILE A 250 -4.14 -3.43 -11.36
CA ILE A 250 -3.94 -4.66 -10.58
C ILE A 250 -3.55 -5.84 -11.45
N GLU A 251 -4.04 -5.91 -12.68
CA GLU A 251 -3.72 -6.95 -13.66
C GLU A 251 -2.24 -6.85 -14.09
N GLU A 252 -1.78 -5.65 -14.40
CA GLU A 252 -0.37 -5.40 -14.69
C GLU A 252 0.53 -5.71 -13.49
N ALA A 253 0.11 -5.29 -12.28
CA ALA A 253 0.86 -5.54 -11.05
C ALA A 253 0.99 -7.05 -10.78
N ALA A 254 -0.09 -7.82 -10.97
CA ALA A 254 -0.09 -9.27 -10.84
C ALA A 254 0.80 -9.94 -11.91
N TRP A 255 0.72 -9.52 -13.15
CA TRP A 255 1.53 -10.03 -14.24
C TRP A 255 3.02 -9.75 -14.04
N ARG A 256 3.39 -8.51 -13.71
CA ARG A 256 4.80 -8.14 -13.43
C ARG A 256 5.36 -8.85 -12.20
N ALA A 257 4.53 -9.18 -11.22
CA ALA A 257 4.91 -9.97 -10.06
C ALA A 257 5.02 -11.48 -10.38
N GLY A 258 4.70 -11.92 -11.61
CA GLY A 258 4.70 -13.32 -12.02
C GLY A 258 3.61 -14.16 -11.37
N LEU A 259 2.53 -13.54 -10.90
CA LEU A 259 1.38 -14.23 -10.30
C LEU A 259 0.44 -14.78 -11.36
N ILE A 260 0.41 -14.14 -12.52
CA ILE A 260 -0.31 -14.59 -13.72
C ILE A 260 0.63 -14.56 -14.92
N ASP A 261 0.38 -15.42 -15.89
CA ASP A 261 1.11 -15.48 -17.16
C ASP A 261 0.46 -14.60 -18.24
N ASP A 262 1.07 -14.58 -19.43
CA ASP A 262 0.61 -13.82 -20.58
C ASP A 262 -0.78 -14.24 -21.05
N ASP A 263 -1.09 -15.54 -21.00
CA ASP A 263 -2.39 -16.04 -21.46
C ASP A 263 -3.49 -15.58 -20.51
N ARG A 264 -3.21 -15.62 -19.21
CA ARG A 264 -4.15 -15.11 -18.20
C ARG A 264 -4.34 -13.59 -18.33
N LEU A 265 -3.29 -12.84 -18.60
CA LEU A 265 -3.41 -11.39 -18.86
C LEU A 265 -4.28 -11.11 -20.08
N ARG A 266 -4.14 -11.90 -21.18
CA ARG A 266 -5.02 -11.82 -22.37
C ARG A 266 -6.47 -12.09 -22.03
N GLU A 267 -6.74 -13.10 -21.20
CA GLU A 267 -8.10 -13.44 -20.76
C GLU A 267 -8.74 -12.28 -19.99
N LEU A 268 -8.01 -11.69 -19.04
CA LEU A 268 -8.47 -10.53 -18.25
C LEU A 268 -8.70 -9.29 -19.12
N ALA A 269 -7.90 -9.09 -20.16
CA ALA A 269 -8.04 -7.95 -21.05
C ALA A 269 -9.31 -8.00 -21.94
N ARG A 270 -9.76 -9.21 -22.35
CA ARG A 270 -10.87 -9.38 -23.31
C ARG A 270 -12.16 -8.65 -22.92
N PRO A 271 -12.71 -8.77 -21.70
CA PRO A 271 -13.94 -8.08 -21.33
C PRO A 271 -13.77 -6.55 -21.24
N LEU A 272 -12.53 -6.07 -21.14
CA LEU A 272 -12.17 -4.66 -20.91
C LEU A 272 -11.81 -3.90 -22.21
N LEU A 273 -11.87 -4.55 -23.38
CA LEU A 273 -11.49 -3.93 -24.67
C LEU A 273 -12.33 -2.70 -25.00
N LYS A 274 -13.62 -2.71 -24.69
CA LYS A 274 -14.54 -1.59 -25.01
C LYS A 274 -14.19 -0.29 -24.28
N SER A 275 -13.55 -0.37 -23.11
CA SER A 275 -13.17 0.80 -22.30
C SER A 275 -11.77 1.34 -22.65
N GLY A 276 -11.02 0.68 -23.53
CA GLY A 276 -9.61 0.99 -23.78
C GLY A 276 -8.64 0.40 -22.75
N TYR A 277 -9.12 0.04 -21.55
CA TYR A 277 -8.29 -0.57 -20.51
C TYR A 277 -7.71 -1.93 -20.97
N GLY A 278 -8.54 -2.76 -21.65
CA GLY A 278 -8.08 -4.03 -22.20
C GLY A 278 -7.03 -3.87 -23.30
N HIS A 279 -7.10 -2.83 -24.12
CA HIS A 279 -6.06 -2.54 -25.12
C HIS A 279 -4.72 -2.19 -24.47
N TYR A 280 -4.74 -1.46 -23.36
CA TYR A 280 -3.54 -1.22 -22.57
C TYR A 280 -2.90 -2.54 -22.09
N LEU A 281 -3.69 -3.45 -21.50
CA LEU A 281 -3.19 -4.74 -21.03
C LEU A 281 -2.58 -5.60 -22.14
N LEU A 282 -3.18 -5.58 -23.34
CA LEU A 282 -2.61 -6.28 -24.51
C LEU A 282 -1.32 -5.64 -24.99
N GLY A 283 -1.23 -4.31 -25.00
CA GLY A 283 -0.02 -3.56 -25.36
C GLY A 283 1.19 -3.91 -24.48
N LEU A 284 0.98 -4.23 -23.19
CA LEU A 284 2.06 -4.67 -22.30
C LEU A 284 2.78 -5.92 -22.81
N LEU A 285 2.07 -6.82 -23.51
CA LEU A 285 2.63 -8.04 -24.07
C LEU A 285 3.41 -7.79 -25.36
N GLU A 286 3.06 -6.75 -26.10
CA GLU A 286 3.75 -6.35 -27.32
C GLU A 286 5.05 -5.59 -27.04
N ASP A 287 5.06 -4.76 -25.99
CA ASP A 287 6.20 -3.95 -25.57
C ASP A 287 7.24 -4.72 -24.73
N SER A 288 7.00 -6.01 -24.43
CA SER A 288 7.81 -6.84 -23.52
C SER A 288 9.25 -7.19 -23.95
N PRO A 289 9.79 -6.89 -25.15
CA PRO A 289 11.21 -7.16 -25.44
C PRO A 289 12.19 -6.25 -24.68
N CYS A 290 11.75 -5.20 -24.00
CA CYS A 290 12.64 -4.14 -23.50
C CYS A 290 12.67 -3.89 -21.99
N LEU A 291 11.92 -4.61 -21.15
CA LEU A 291 11.97 -4.45 -19.70
C LEU A 291 12.66 -5.65 -19.06
N VAL A 292 13.95 -5.49 -18.80
CA VAL A 292 14.82 -6.43 -18.07
C VAL A 292 14.14 -6.93 -16.81
N ALA A 293 13.92 -8.23 -16.73
CA ALA A 293 13.49 -8.91 -15.49
C ALA A 293 14.46 -8.58 -14.35
N PRO A 294 13.98 -8.39 -13.13
CA PRO A 294 14.88 -8.26 -11.97
C PRO A 294 15.78 -9.51 -11.87
N PRO A 295 17.05 -9.36 -11.51
CA PRO A 295 17.95 -10.49 -11.42
C PRO A 295 17.40 -11.52 -10.42
N ARG A 296 17.17 -12.74 -10.90
CA ARG A 296 16.88 -13.87 -10.02
C ARG A 296 18.07 -14.05 -9.11
N SER A 297 17.86 -14.06 -7.82
CA SER A 297 18.87 -14.45 -6.84
C SER A 297 19.29 -15.88 -7.11
N SER A 298 20.40 -16.06 -7.81
CA SER A 298 21.06 -17.36 -7.94
C SER A 298 21.76 -17.67 -6.61
N GLY A 299 21.08 -18.42 -5.76
CA GLY A 299 21.76 -19.24 -4.78
C GLY A 299 22.43 -20.39 -5.53
N ASP A 300 23.71 -20.30 -5.77
CA ASP A 300 24.53 -21.48 -5.98
C ASP A 300 25.91 -21.27 -5.37
N THR A 301 26.16 -22.10 -4.40
CA THR A 301 27.45 -22.30 -3.74
C THR A 301 28.35 -23.15 -4.64
N GLY A 302 29.43 -22.58 -5.13
CA GLY A 302 30.46 -23.32 -5.87
C GLY A 302 31.84 -22.75 -5.62
N SER A 303 32.51 -23.28 -4.62
CA SER A 303 33.94 -23.07 -4.36
C SER A 303 34.78 -23.42 -5.58
N ARG A 304 35.75 -22.58 -5.94
CA ARG A 304 37.14 -23.01 -6.30
C ARG A 304 38.03 -21.77 -6.40
N GLY A 305 39.14 -21.89 -5.72
CA GLY A 305 40.19 -20.91 -5.59
C GLY A 305 41.00 -20.69 -6.88
N GLY A 306 41.82 -19.67 -6.88
CA GLY A 306 42.83 -19.35 -7.90
C GLY A 306 43.37 -17.95 -7.68
N GLU A 307 44.53 -17.89 -7.07
CA GLU A 307 45.43 -16.74 -6.92
C GLU A 307 45.71 -16.00 -8.25
N LEU A 308 45.96 -14.71 -8.24
CA LEU A 308 47.25 -14.02 -8.37
C LEU A 308 47.11 -12.59 -8.95
N LEU A 309 47.64 -11.64 -8.20
CA LEU A 309 48.54 -10.51 -8.55
C LEU A 309 48.17 -9.53 -9.69
N GLY A 310 48.19 -8.24 -9.36
CA GLY A 310 48.72 -7.25 -10.29
C GLY A 310 48.17 -5.83 -10.19
N THR A 311 48.73 -5.01 -9.30
CA THR A 311 49.18 -3.60 -9.47
C THR A 311 48.31 -2.57 -10.20
N GLY A 312 47.81 -1.55 -9.46
CA GLY A 312 48.13 -0.15 -9.59
C GLY A 312 47.49 0.72 -10.64
N PRO A 313 47.59 2.04 -10.46
CA PRO A 313 46.40 2.91 -10.31
C PRO A 313 46.22 3.88 -11.50
N GLY A 314 45.07 4.51 -11.62
CA GLY A 314 44.83 5.55 -12.62
C GLY A 314 43.52 6.28 -12.44
N ALA A 315 43.66 7.43 -11.95
CA ALA A 315 42.74 8.56 -11.80
C ALA A 315 42.05 9.02 -13.11
N PHE A 316 41.10 9.94 -12.90
CA PHE A 316 40.36 10.87 -13.81
C PHE A 316 39.04 10.35 -14.37
N ALA A 317 38.08 11.06 -14.02
CA ALA A 317 37.16 12.14 -14.27
C ALA A 317 35.75 11.76 -13.83
#